data_22c4fb7b9f7295eaf5613abe219efab2
#
_entry.id   22c4fb7b9f7295eaf5613abe219efab2
#
_cell.length_a   1.000
_cell.length_b   1.000
_cell.length_c   1.000
_cell.angle_alpha   90.00
_cell.angle_beta   90.00
_cell.angle_gamma   90.00
#
_symmetry.space_group_name_H-M   'P 1'
#
loop_
_entity.id
_entity.type
_entity.pdbx_description
1 polymer ?
#
loop_
_entity_poly.entity_id
_entity_poly.type
_entity_poly.pdbx_seq_one_letter_code
_entity_poly.pdbx_strand_id
1 'polypeptide(L)'
;RLRAHDVFPAAWVPDLLMKRKEDPEAMWSFFSPHKFPELHELYGEEFEARYEELEALGEFEFQLPAIKVWRHILSNLFETGHPWITFKDESNRRNPQSHVGVIHHSNLCTEITLNTSKEETAVCNLGSINLAVVMSGDNPLEKLRTAVRLAIRNLDSVIDVNYYPSERAKLSNLRHRPIGLGVMGYYEWLVKQGVDFESDQHLEQADALFEAISYFAIEASADLAQELGSYPSFEGSKWSQGILPIDTAKKMEDGKPFFDRPRRFDWEALREKVKKGMRNSNIMAIAPTATISNIAGTTQCTEVPFLLQFYKTNLGGVYKVIDPSVRHVGTNYHLLKEAFYVDQLWIIKAAAVRQKWICQSQSTNLFAKQGTTGRDLDLIYTEAHRKGLKTTYYLRGQSATKDSASAKDDVIEALKSAVAQGATLSDAEAHQQAKLCSIFEPDCESCQ
;
A
#
# COMPACT_ATOMS: atom_id res chain seq x y z
N ARG A 1 -22.91 11.42 -2.72
CA ARG A 1 -23.21 10.01 -3.00
C ARG A 1 -24.41 9.83 -3.93
N LEU A 2 -25.53 10.47 -3.66
CA LEU A 2 -26.75 10.32 -4.48
C LEU A 2 -26.61 10.79 -5.95
N ARG A 3 -25.56 11.56 -6.28
CA ARG A 3 -25.33 12.13 -7.61
C ARG A 3 -24.24 11.45 -8.44
N ALA A 4 -23.40 10.62 -7.83
CA ALA A 4 -22.22 10.04 -8.48
C ALA A 4 -21.82 8.70 -7.85
N HIS A 5 -22.66 7.69 -7.94
CA HIS A 5 -22.46 6.38 -7.31
C HIS A 5 -21.21 5.65 -7.84
N ASP A 6 -20.89 5.82 -9.10
CA ASP A 6 -19.79 5.12 -9.79
C ASP A 6 -18.51 5.97 -9.90
N VAL A 7 -18.47 7.12 -9.21
CA VAL A 7 -17.26 7.95 -9.10
C VAL A 7 -16.57 7.66 -7.78
N PHE A 8 -15.30 7.26 -7.85
CA PHE A 8 -14.46 6.96 -6.70
C PHE A 8 -13.48 8.11 -6.46
N PRO A 9 -13.84 9.11 -5.63
CA PRO A 9 -12.98 10.26 -5.38
C PRO A 9 -11.85 9.89 -4.40
N ALA A 10 -10.76 10.64 -4.50
CA ALA A 10 -9.71 10.69 -3.50
C ALA A 10 -9.39 12.13 -3.13
N ALA A 11 -9.07 12.36 -1.87
CA ALA A 11 -8.68 13.67 -1.36
C ALA A 11 -7.14 13.78 -1.42
N TRP A 12 -6.65 14.75 -2.19
CA TRP A 12 -5.24 15.09 -2.28
C TRP A 12 -4.91 16.15 -1.23
N VAL A 13 -4.60 15.67 0.00
CA VAL A 13 -4.52 16.47 1.22
C VAL A 13 -3.13 17.10 1.35
N PRO A 14 -3.01 18.45 1.34
CA PRO A 14 -1.75 19.14 1.62
C PRO A 14 -1.46 19.19 3.14
N ASP A 15 -0.19 19.33 3.49
CA ASP A 15 0.26 19.49 4.88
C ASP A 15 -0.42 20.68 5.56
N LEU A 16 -0.65 21.76 4.81
CA LEU A 16 -1.33 22.97 5.29
C LEU A 16 -2.74 22.67 5.85
N LEU A 17 -3.53 21.78 5.20
CA LEU A 17 -4.83 21.39 5.74
C LEU A 17 -4.67 20.61 7.05
N MET A 18 -3.70 19.70 7.12
CA MET A 18 -3.43 18.92 8.33
C MET A 18 -2.95 19.80 9.49
N LYS A 19 -2.21 20.87 9.20
CA LYS A 19 -1.77 21.89 10.17
C LYS A 19 -2.96 22.75 10.65
N ARG A 20 -3.76 23.28 9.71
CA ARG A 20 -4.87 24.19 10.03
C ARG A 20 -6.03 23.52 10.75
N LYS A 21 -6.29 22.23 10.53
CA LYS A 21 -7.36 21.50 11.25
C LYS A 21 -7.13 21.39 12.76
N GLU A 22 -5.89 21.56 13.23
CA GLU A 22 -5.57 21.54 14.66
C GLU A 22 -5.97 22.87 15.37
N ASP A 23 -6.13 23.94 14.62
CA ASP A 23 -6.59 25.23 15.12
C ASP A 23 -8.08 25.42 14.79
N PRO A 24 -8.98 25.50 15.82
CA PRO A 24 -10.42 25.67 15.61
C PRO A 24 -10.82 26.93 14.83
N GLU A 25 -9.99 27.98 14.90
CA GLU A 25 -10.25 29.27 14.24
C GLU A 25 -9.67 29.35 12.83
N ALA A 26 -8.78 28.44 12.46
CA ALA A 26 -8.15 28.46 11.15
C ALA A 26 -9.16 28.13 10.04
N MET A 27 -9.15 28.99 9.02
CA MET A 27 -10.00 28.86 7.85
C MET A 27 -9.30 28.09 6.73
N TRP A 28 -10.09 27.44 5.91
CA TRP A 28 -9.68 26.83 4.65
C TRP A 28 -10.38 27.52 3.49
N SER A 29 -9.60 28.03 2.53
CA SER A 29 -10.07 28.76 1.37
C SER A 29 -10.22 27.85 0.15
N PHE A 30 -11.27 28.05 -0.61
CA PHE A 30 -11.52 27.32 -1.84
C PHE A 30 -11.27 28.26 -3.03
N PHE A 31 -10.32 27.85 -3.87
CA PHE A 31 -9.90 28.59 -5.06
C PHE A 31 -10.41 27.91 -6.32
N SER A 32 -10.71 28.70 -7.33
CA SER A 32 -11.05 28.18 -8.65
C SER A 32 -9.80 27.62 -9.33
N PRO A 33 -9.78 26.33 -9.71
CA PRO A 33 -8.62 25.73 -10.39
C PRO A 33 -8.41 26.32 -11.80
N HIS A 34 -9.42 27.00 -12.35
CA HIS A 34 -9.30 27.70 -13.63
C HIS A 34 -8.53 29.03 -13.48
N LYS A 35 -8.73 29.74 -12.35
CA LYS A 35 -8.04 30.99 -12.09
C LYS A 35 -6.60 30.76 -11.58
N PHE A 36 -6.40 29.75 -10.76
CA PHE A 36 -5.15 29.46 -10.06
C PHE A 36 -4.70 27.99 -10.30
N PRO A 37 -4.43 27.61 -11.58
CA PRO A 37 -4.00 26.25 -11.92
C PRO A 37 -2.65 25.90 -11.31
N GLU A 38 -1.82 26.89 -10.98
CA GLU A 38 -0.51 26.68 -10.34
C GLU A 38 -0.61 25.98 -8.97
N LEU A 39 -1.71 26.16 -8.22
CA LEU A 39 -1.89 25.47 -6.95
C LEU A 39 -1.92 23.93 -7.10
N HIS A 40 -2.22 23.43 -8.30
CA HIS A 40 -2.16 22.01 -8.60
C HIS A 40 -0.72 21.52 -8.81
N GLU A 41 0.14 22.39 -9.30
CA GLU A 41 1.56 22.09 -9.57
C GLU A 41 2.47 22.31 -8.35
N LEU A 42 2.05 23.10 -7.37
CA LEU A 42 2.83 23.43 -6.18
C LEU A 42 2.61 22.44 -5.04
N TYR A 43 3.61 22.23 -4.18
CA TYR A 43 3.52 21.41 -2.96
C TYR A 43 4.47 21.94 -1.87
N GLY A 44 4.27 21.51 -0.62
CA GLY A 44 5.08 21.92 0.53
C GLY A 44 5.03 23.43 0.76
N GLU A 45 6.18 24.04 1.10
CA GLU A 45 6.30 25.46 1.44
C GLU A 45 5.90 26.38 0.29
N GLU A 46 6.17 26.00 -0.96
CA GLU A 46 5.78 26.78 -2.14
C GLU A 46 4.25 26.84 -2.29
N PHE A 47 3.58 25.72 -2.03
CA PHE A 47 2.12 25.66 -2.01
C PHE A 47 1.56 26.51 -0.86
N GLU A 48 2.10 26.39 0.36
CA GLU A 48 1.65 27.17 1.52
C GLU A 48 1.80 28.67 1.25
N ALA A 49 2.97 29.10 0.80
CA ALA A 49 3.25 30.51 0.52
C ALA A 49 2.29 31.09 -0.54
N ARG A 50 2.08 30.39 -1.66
CA ARG A 50 1.17 30.85 -2.71
C ARG A 50 -0.29 30.83 -2.27
N TYR A 51 -0.67 29.81 -1.52
CA TYR A 51 -2.02 29.69 -0.97
C TYR A 51 -2.35 30.86 -0.02
N GLU A 52 -1.44 31.18 0.90
CA GLU A 52 -1.60 32.28 1.86
C GLU A 52 -1.54 33.65 1.19
N GLU A 53 -0.73 33.84 0.15
CA GLU A 53 -0.73 35.06 -0.68
C GLU A 53 -2.10 35.29 -1.32
N LEU A 54 -2.70 34.28 -1.93
CA LEU A 54 -4.03 34.35 -2.54
C LEU A 54 -5.13 34.63 -1.50
N GLU A 55 -5.01 34.09 -0.29
CA GLU A 55 -5.91 34.42 0.81
C GLU A 55 -5.80 35.89 1.22
N ALA A 56 -4.58 36.42 1.36
CA ALA A 56 -4.34 37.79 1.71
C ALA A 56 -4.88 38.78 0.64
N LEU A 57 -4.89 38.40 -0.63
CA LEU A 57 -5.48 39.14 -1.73
C LEU A 57 -7.01 38.99 -1.82
N GLY A 58 -7.63 38.10 -1.07
CA GLY A 58 -9.07 37.84 -1.09
C GLY A 58 -9.57 37.08 -2.33
N GLU A 59 -8.70 36.35 -3.01
CA GLU A 59 -8.97 35.70 -4.32
C GLU A 59 -9.73 34.39 -4.21
N PHE A 60 -10.21 34.00 -3.04
CA PHE A 60 -10.96 32.76 -2.83
C PHE A 60 -12.46 32.93 -3.17
N GLU A 61 -13.08 31.82 -3.57
CA GLU A 61 -14.53 31.79 -3.86
C GLU A 61 -15.34 31.77 -2.55
N PHE A 62 -14.91 31.00 -1.56
CA PHE A 62 -15.48 30.95 -0.21
C PHE A 62 -14.50 30.30 0.77
N GLN A 63 -14.82 30.39 2.06
CA GLN A 63 -14.02 29.81 3.15
C GLN A 63 -14.89 28.97 4.09
N LEU A 64 -14.31 27.93 4.66
CA LEU A 64 -14.88 27.16 5.76
C LEU A 64 -13.80 26.94 6.84
N PRO A 65 -14.19 26.78 8.11
CA PRO A 65 -13.23 26.31 9.12
C PRO A 65 -12.54 25.01 8.67
N ALA A 66 -11.22 24.97 8.73
CA ALA A 66 -10.44 23.82 8.26
C ALA A 66 -10.85 22.51 8.91
N ILE A 67 -11.15 22.53 10.22
CA ILE A 67 -11.67 21.38 10.96
C ILE A 67 -13.04 20.90 10.44
N LYS A 68 -13.89 21.78 9.92
CA LYS A 68 -15.18 21.38 9.31
C LYS A 68 -14.95 20.68 7.97
N VAL A 69 -14.00 21.18 7.17
CA VAL A 69 -13.61 20.53 5.90
C VAL A 69 -13.11 19.11 6.18
N TRP A 70 -12.20 18.98 7.14
CA TRP A 70 -11.65 17.68 7.53
C TRP A 70 -12.73 16.72 8.04
N ARG A 71 -13.60 17.17 8.94
CA ARG A 71 -14.73 16.36 9.45
C ARG A 71 -15.66 15.91 8.32
N HIS A 72 -15.89 16.76 7.32
CA HIS A 72 -16.72 16.42 6.18
C HIS A 72 -16.08 15.33 5.31
N ILE A 73 -14.75 15.40 5.10
CA ILE A 73 -13.99 14.34 4.42
C ILE A 73 -14.14 13.02 5.18
N LEU A 74 -13.92 13.00 6.49
CA LEU A 74 -14.02 11.80 7.32
C LEU A 74 -15.44 11.23 7.37
N SER A 75 -16.48 12.07 7.43
CA SER A 75 -17.89 11.63 7.41
C SER A 75 -18.23 10.92 6.10
N ASN A 76 -17.86 11.52 4.96
CA ASN A 76 -18.07 10.88 3.67
C ASN A 76 -17.31 9.56 3.54
N LEU A 77 -16.07 9.54 4.01
CA LEU A 77 -15.23 8.35 4.03
C LEU A 77 -15.87 7.22 4.86
N PHE A 78 -16.38 7.53 6.04
CA PHE A 78 -17.06 6.56 6.90
C PHE A 78 -18.33 6.00 6.26
N GLU A 79 -19.13 6.86 5.64
CA GLU A 79 -20.41 6.47 5.03
C GLU A 79 -20.26 5.66 3.74
N THR A 80 -19.18 5.90 2.98
CA THR A 80 -19.07 5.43 1.61
C THR A 80 -17.78 4.66 1.31
N GLY A 81 -16.80 4.67 2.23
CA GLY A 81 -15.44 4.21 1.96
C GLY A 81 -14.60 5.18 1.12
N HIS A 82 -15.14 6.37 0.79
CA HIS A 82 -14.51 7.41 -0.03
C HIS A 82 -14.75 8.81 0.57
N PRO A 83 -13.92 9.81 0.24
CA PRO A 83 -12.74 9.77 -0.62
C PRO A 83 -11.58 9.03 0.06
N TRP A 84 -10.72 8.37 -0.71
CA TRP A 84 -9.45 7.89 -0.16
C TRP A 84 -8.59 9.08 0.26
N ILE A 85 -7.90 8.97 1.39
CA ILE A 85 -7.04 10.04 1.88
C ILE A 85 -5.62 9.79 1.40
N THR A 86 -5.09 10.74 0.63
CA THR A 86 -3.76 10.73 0.04
C THR A 86 -3.04 12.04 0.35
N PHE A 87 -1.75 11.98 0.68
CA PHE A 87 -0.99 13.13 1.18
C PHE A 87 -0.10 13.70 0.08
N LYS A 88 -0.47 14.89 -0.39
CA LYS A 88 0.13 15.60 -1.51
C LYS A 88 1.61 15.86 -1.33
N ASP A 89 1.96 16.46 -0.20
CA ASP A 89 3.31 16.96 0.00
C ASP A 89 4.31 15.82 0.27
N GLU A 90 3.92 14.83 1.05
CA GLU A 90 4.77 13.66 1.30
C GLU A 90 5.02 12.87 0.01
N SER A 91 4.02 12.73 -0.86
CA SER A 91 4.17 12.07 -2.15
C SER A 91 5.17 12.81 -3.04
N ASN A 92 5.07 14.13 -3.13
CA ASN A 92 5.91 14.96 -4.01
C ASN A 92 7.33 15.17 -3.47
N ARG A 93 7.50 15.45 -2.17
CA ARG A 93 8.84 15.56 -1.56
C ARG A 93 9.68 14.31 -1.79
N ARG A 94 9.05 13.14 -1.79
CA ARG A 94 9.69 11.84 -1.95
C ARG A 94 9.69 11.33 -3.38
N ASN A 95 9.20 12.11 -4.34
CA ASN A 95 9.22 11.74 -5.76
C ASN A 95 10.65 11.68 -6.28
N PRO A 96 11.16 10.52 -6.74
CA PRO A 96 12.49 10.43 -7.31
C PRO A 96 12.62 11.17 -8.65
N GLN A 97 11.49 11.49 -9.29
CA GLN A 97 11.38 12.15 -10.60
C GLN A 97 10.91 13.62 -10.51
N SER A 98 11.12 14.29 -9.37
CA SER A 98 10.69 15.69 -9.19
C SER A 98 11.26 16.71 -10.20
N HIS A 99 12.37 16.36 -10.88
CA HIS A 99 12.99 17.16 -11.94
C HIS A 99 12.21 17.17 -13.27
N VAL A 100 11.32 16.20 -13.48
CA VAL A 100 10.53 16.08 -14.73
C VAL A 100 9.05 16.36 -14.54
N GLY A 101 8.54 16.40 -13.31
CA GLY A 101 7.14 16.74 -13.08
C GLY A 101 6.64 16.41 -11.68
N VAL A 102 5.42 16.84 -11.43
CA VAL A 102 4.70 16.73 -10.16
C VAL A 102 3.80 15.49 -10.19
N ILE A 103 3.62 14.87 -9.04
CA ILE A 103 2.59 13.86 -8.82
C ILE A 103 1.29 14.59 -8.50
N HIS A 104 0.33 14.53 -9.43
CA HIS A 104 -0.97 15.21 -9.28
C HIS A 104 -1.96 14.38 -8.49
N HIS A 105 -1.83 13.06 -8.54
CA HIS A 105 -2.63 12.10 -7.77
C HIS A 105 -2.04 10.69 -7.82
N SER A 106 -2.68 9.74 -7.12
CA SER A 106 -2.38 8.32 -7.19
C SER A 106 -3.36 7.59 -8.12
N ASN A 107 -3.12 6.30 -8.37
CA ASN A 107 -4.05 5.42 -9.11
C ASN A 107 -5.26 5.01 -8.24
N LEU A 108 -6.15 4.18 -8.82
CA LEU A 108 -7.33 3.65 -8.14
C LEU A 108 -7.00 2.96 -6.81
N CYS A 109 -5.95 2.14 -6.77
CA CYS A 109 -5.56 1.37 -5.58
C CYS A 109 -4.56 2.09 -4.68
N THR A 110 -4.17 3.32 -5.01
CA THR A 110 -3.35 4.27 -4.23
C THR A 110 -1.89 3.85 -3.95
N GLU A 111 -1.37 2.81 -4.61
CA GLU A 111 0.04 2.42 -4.49
C GLU A 111 0.98 3.16 -5.44
N ILE A 112 0.47 3.78 -6.50
CA ILE A 112 1.25 4.43 -7.55
C ILE A 112 1.38 5.92 -7.26
N THR A 113 2.62 6.42 -7.24
CA THR A 113 2.94 7.85 -7.17
C THR A 113 3.93 8.19 -8.27
N LEU A 114 3.41 8.50 -9.44
CA LEU A 114 4.16 8.86 -10.64
C LEU A 114 3.75 10.26 -11.11
N ASN A 115 4.71 10.98 -11.69
CA ASN A 115 4.43 12.26 -12.32
C ASN A 115 3.56 12.08 -13.57
N THR A 116 2.70 13.06 -13.80
CA THR A 116 1.85 13.16 -14.99
C THR A 116 1.93 14.56 -15.58
N SER A 117 1.63 14.70 -16.85
CA SER A 117 1.56 16.00 -17.52
C SER A 117 0.49 15.97 -18.61
N LYS A 118 0.37 17.09 -19.32
CA LYS A 118 -0.48 17.17 -20.50
C LYS A 118 -0.02 16.20 -21.61
N GLU A 119 1.26 15.94 -21.70
CA GLU A 119 1.90 15.09 -22.72
C GLU A 119 2.10 13.65 -22.27
N GLU A 120 2.09 13.38 -20.94
CA GLU A 120 2.45 12.09 -20.39
C GLU A 120 1.35 11.53 -19.47
N THR A 121 0.88 10.32 -19.81
CA THR A 121 -0.01 9.53 -18.94
C THR A 121 0.83 8.46 -18.25
N ALA A 122 0.86 8.51 -16.92
CA ALA A 122 1.62 7.53 -16.13
C ALA A 122 1.10 6.10 -16.32
N VAL A 123 2.02 5.16 -16.48
CA VAL A 123 1.76 3.72 -16.52
C VAL A 123 2.74 3.04 -15.60
N CYS A 124 2.29 2.11 -14.77
CA CYS A 124 3.15 1.31 -13.92
C CYS A 124 2.92 -0.18 -14.16
N ASN A 125 4.02 -0.92 -14.34
CA ASN A 125 3.99 -2.37 -14.49
C ASN A 125 4.21 -2.98 -13.09
N LEU A 126 3.26 -3.80 -12.64
CA LEU A 126 3.20 -4.31 -11.28
C LEU A 126 3.55 -5.80 -11.20
N GLY A 127 4.24 -6.16 -10.13
CA GLY A 127 4.51 -7.54 -9.73
C GLY A 127 4.60 -7.66 -8.23
N SER A 128 4.34 -8.86 -7.69
CA SER A 128 4.36 -9.10 -6.24
C SER A 128 5.02 -10.43 -5.91
N ILE A 129 5.98 -10.39 -4.97
CA ILE A 129 6.69 -11.56 -4.48
C ILE A 129 5.84 -12.26 -3.41
N ASN A 130 5.65 -13.57 -3.53
CA ASN A 130 5.01 -14.37 -2.48
C ASN A 130 6.01 -14.66 -1.36
N LEU A 131 5.94 -13.86 -0.29
CA LEU A 131 6.83 -13.95 0.86
C LEU A 131 6.67 -15.25 1.62
N ALA A 132 5.46 -15.80 1.70
CA ALA A 132 5.20 -17.06 2.39
C ALA A 132 5.97 -18.24 1.78
N VAL A 133 6.31 -18.14 0.49
CA VAL A 133 7.12 -19.14 -0.23
C VAL A 133 8.59 -18.75 -0.20
N VAL A 134 8.92 -17.54 -0.63
CA VAL A 134 10.32 -17.09 -0.83
C VAL A 134 11.10 -17.05 0.48
N MET A 135 10.44 -16.65 1.58
CA MET A 135 11.05 -16.56 2.91
C MET A 135 11.00 -17.85 3.71
N SER A 136 10.64 -18.99 3.07
CA SER A 136 10.57 -20.30 3.73
C SER A 136 11.80 -21.17 3.42
N GLY A 137 12.15 -22.07 4.37
CA GLY A 137 13.26 -23.03 4.23
C GLY A 137 14.64 -22.39 4.32
N ASP A 138 15.65 -23.03 3.74
CA ASP A 138 17.05 -22.63 3.87
C ASP A 138 17.37 -21.37 3.05
N ASN A 139 18.27 -20.54 3.57
CA ASN A 139 18.80 -19.34 2.93
C ASN A 139 17.72 -18.36 2.40
N PRO A 140 16.72 -17.95 3.22
CA PRO A 140 15.59 -17.14 2.76
C PRO A 140 16.02 -15.78 2.20
N LEU A 141 17.07 -15.18 2.72
CA LEU A 141 17.56 -13.90 2.24
C LEU A 141 18.14 -13.98 0.81
N GLU A 142 18.86 -15.06 0.49
CA GLU A 142 19.39 -15.26 -0.87
C GLU A 142 18.29 -15.61 -1.88
N LYS A 143 17.30 -16.38 -1.45
CA LYS A 143 16.09 -16.62 -2.25
C LYS A 143 15.36 -15.32 -2.55
N LEU A 144 15.21 -14.46 -1.53
CA LEU A 144 14.60 -13.14 -1.68
C LEU A 144 15.39 -12.29 -2.67
N ARG A 145 16.72 -12.21 -2.54
CA ARG A 145 17.59 -11.47 -3.46
C ARG A 145 17.41 -11.95 -4.90
N THR A 146 17.41 -13.27 -5.11
CA THR A 146 17.22 -13.88 -6.43
C THR A 146 15.84 -13.55 -6.99
N ALA A 147 14.77 -13.71 -6.20
CA ALA A 147 13.40 -13.41 -6.61
C ALA A 147 13.21 -11.93 -6.97
N VAL A 148 13.77 -11.01 -6.17
CA VAL A 148 13.74 -9.57 -6.45
C VAL A 148 14.44 -9.25 -7.75
N ARG A 149 15.66 -9.76 -7.97
CA ARG A 149 16.44 -9.52 -9.22
C ARG A 149 15.69 -9.99 -10.46
N LEU A 150 15.10 -11.20 -10.40
CA LEU A 150 14.29 -11.72 -11.50
C LEU A 150 13.02 -10.89 -11.74
N ALA A 151 12.35 -10.48 -10.68
CA ALA A 151 11.14 -9.67 -10.78
C ALA A 151 11.42 -8.30 -11.41
N ILE A 152 12.51 -7.61 -10.99
CA ILE A 152 12.91 -6.32 -11.57
C ILE A 152 13.21 -6.47 -13.05
N ARG A 153 13.99 -7.47 -13.46
CA ARG A 153 14.30 -7.74 -14.88
C ARG A 153 13.04 -8.03 -15.70
N ASN A 154 12.13 -8.86 -15.17
CA ASN A 154 10.90 -9.20 -15.87
C ASN A 154 9.99 -7.99 -16.03
N LEU A 155 9.81 -7.19 -14.98
CA LEU A 155 8.99 -5.97 -15.03
C LEU A 155 9.57 -4.92 -15.98
N ASP A 156 10.89 -4.75 -16.02
CA ASP A 156 11.53 -3.88 -17.02
C ASP A 156 11.30 -4.38 -18.44
N SER A 157 11.41 -5.69 -18.68
CA SER A 157 11.19 -6.29 -20.01
C SER A 157 9.76 -6.12 -20.50
N VAL A 158 8.76 -6.15 -19.61
CA VAL A 158 7.35 -5.92 -19.95
C VAL A 158 7.14 -4.53 -20.57
N ILE A 159 7.91 -3.52 -20.15
CA ILE A 159 7.83 -2.16 -20.71
C ILE A 159 8.07 -2.16 -22.22
N ASP A 160 8.98 -2.97 -22.69
CA ASP A 160 9.38 -3.01 -24.11
C ASP A 160 8.42 -3.84 -24.99
N VAL A 161 7.76 -4.86 -24.42
CA VAL A 161 6.87 -5.75 -25.17
C VAL A 161 5.37 -5.41 -25.01
N ASN A 162 5.03 -4.49 -24.14
CA ASN A 162 3.67 -4.15 -23.82
C ASN A 162 2.97 -3.38 -24.95
N TYR A 163 1.66 -3.58 -25.07
CA TYR A 163 0.81 -2.74 -25.93
C TYR A 163 0.40 -1.47 -25.20
N TYR A 164 0.58 -0.31 -25.84
CA TYR A 164 0.20 0.98 -25.28
C TYR A 164 -1.06 1.52 -25.97
N PRO A 165 -2.13 1.80 -25.20
CA PRO A 165 -3.41 2.27 -25.79
C PRO A 165 -3.34 3.72 -26.29
N SER A 166 -2.32 4.50 -25.87
CA SER A 166 -2.13 5.88 -26.32
C SER A 166 -0.64 6.22 -26.42
N GLU A 167 -0.30 7.18 -27.28
CA GLU A 167 1.08 7.68 -27.44
C GLU A 167 1.59 8.35 -26.15
N ARG A 168 0.72 8.98 -25.36
CA ARG A 168 1.10 9.59 -24.07
C ARG A 168 1.51 8.55 -23.05
N ALA A 169 0.82 7.41 -22.98
CA ALA A 169 1.16 6.30 -22.13
C ALA A 169 2.49 5.66 -22.56
N LYS A 170 2.68 5.46 -23.86
CA LYS A 170 3.92 4.95 -24.45
C LYS A 170 5.10 5.87 -24.16
N LEU A 171 4.93 7.18 -24.40
CA LEU A 171 5.97 8.19 -24.17
C LEU A 171 6.42 8.14 -22.69
N SER A 172 5.49 8.24 -21.76
CA SER A 172 5.77 8.22 -20.32
C SER A 172 6.50 6.93 -19.92
N ASN A 173 5.98 5.78 -20.36
CA ASN A 173 6.52 4.50 -19.92
C ASN A 173 7.92 4.22 -20.49
N LEU A 174 8.17 4.53 -21.75
CA LEU A 174 9.49 4.36 -22.36
C LEU A 174 10.51 5.39 -21.87
N ARG A 175 10.07 6.62 -21.57
CA ARG A 175 10.93 7.70 -21.08
C ARG A 175 11.38 7.49 -19.64
N HIS A 176 10.49 7.03 -18.78
CA HIS A 176 10.74 6.93 -17.33
C HIS A 176 10.97 5.50 -16.87
N ARG A 177 10.49 4.49 -17.59
CA ARG A 177 10.57 3.06 -17.24
C ARG A 177 10.14 2.75 -15.80
N PRO A 178 8.98 3.23 -15.33
CA PRO A 178 8.54 2.96 -13.97
C PRO A 178 8.04 1.54 -13.82
N ILE A 179 8.40 0.90 -12.72
CA ILE A 179 7.88 -0.40 -12.29
C ILE A 179 7.42 -0.33 -10.83
N GLY A 180 6.59 -1.28 -10.41
CA GLY A 180 6.10 -1.36 -9.04
C GLY A 180 6.21 -2.78 -8.51
N LEU A 181 7.33 -3.10 -7.87
CA LEU A 181 7.51 -4.36 -7.17
C LEU A 181 6.88 -4.27 -5.78
N GLY A 182 5.93 -5.17 -5.51
CA GLY A 182 5.29 -5.36 -4.22
C GLY A 182 5.47 -6.76 -3.66
N VAL A 183 4.65 -7.08 -2.67
CA VAL A 183 4.65 -8.37 -1.99
C VAL A 183 3.22 -8.86 -1.75
N MET A 184 3.07 -10.18 -1.58
CA MET A 184 1.89 -10.86 -1.05
C MET A 184 2.35 -11.96 -0.09
N GLY A 185 1.45 -12.52 0.70
CA GLY A 185 1.79 -13.55 1.68
C GLY A 185 2.53 -13.02 2.91
N TYR A 186 2.47 -11.71 3.16
CA TYR A 186 3.18 -11.08 4.28
C TYR A 186 2.64 -11.53 5.63
N TYR A 187 1.31 -11.51 5.82
CA TYR A 187 0.71 -11.93 7.08
C TYR A 187 0.91 -13.44 7.32
N GLU A 188 0.76 -14.26 6.30
CA GLU A 188 1.08 -15.68 6.36
C GLU A 188 2.55 -15.93 6.77
N TRP A 189 3.48 -15.13 6.23
CA TRP A 189 4.89 -15.19 6.62
C TRP A 189 5.09 -14.81 8.10
N LEU A 190 4.42 -13.77 8.62
CA LEU A 190 4.49 -13.40 10.05
C LEU A 190 4.02 -14.55 10.95
N VAL A 191 2.88 -15.18 10.62
CA VAL A 191 2.35 -16.33 11.36
C VAL A 191 3.33 -17.50 11.35
N LYS A 192 3.96 -17.78 10.20
CA LYS A 192 5.03 -18.80 10.10
C LYS A 192 6.24 -18.50 10.99
N GLN A 193 6.58 -17.22 11.19
CA GLN A 193 7.65 -16.78 12.09
C GLN A 193 7.23 -16.74 13.57
N GLY A 194 5.97 -17.03 13.89
CA GLY A 194 5.45 -16.93 15.25
C GLY A 194 5.32 -15.49 15.76
N VAL A 195 5.17 -14.51 14.87
CA VAL A 195 5.18 -13.09 15.20
C VAL A 195 3.76 -12.54 15.25
N ASP A 196 3.37 -11.96 16.38
CA ASP A 196 2.09 -11.27 16.51
C ASP A 196 2.11 -9.96 15.71
N PHE A 197 1.04 -9.72 14.94
CA PHE A 197 0.89 -8.50 14.14
C PHE A 197 0.89 -7.23 15.00
N GLU A 198 0.36 -7.29 16.22
CA GLU A 198 0.29 -6.18 17.17
C GLU A 198 1.48 -6.20 18.14
N SER A 199 2.72 -6.26 17.62
CA SER A 199 3.95 -6.32 18.42
C SER A 199 5.09 -5.50 17.83
N ASP A 200 6.01 -5.07 18.69
CA ASP A 200 7.24 -4.40 18.24
C ASP A 200 8.13 -5.34 17.43
N GLN A 201 8.10 -6.64 17.71
CA GLN A 201 8.78 -7.66 16.91
C GLN A 201 8.31 -7.65 15.46
N HIS A 202 7.00 -7.42 15.21
CA HIS A 202 6.48 -7.24 13.86
C HIS A 202 7.11 -6.01 13.18
N LEU A 203 7.20 -4.88 13.87
CA LEU A 203 7.83 -3.67 13.30
C LEU A 203 9.31 -3.91 12.96
N GLU A 204 10.03 -4.66 13.80
CA GLU A 204 11.41 -5.06 13.55
C GLU A 204 11.55 -5.96 12.31
N GLN A 205 10.67 -6.95 12.20
CA GLN A 205 10.63 -7.86 11.05
C GLN A 205 10.25 -7.11 9.75
N ALA A 206 9.27 -6.21 9.84
CA ALA A 206 8.87 -5.36 8.72
C ALA A 206 10.02 -4.50 8.22
N ASP A 207 10.72 -3.83 9.14
CA ASP A 207 11.85 -2.97 8.80
C ASP A 207 12.98 -3.75 8.11
N ALA A 208 13.35 -4.89 8.70
CA ALA A 208 14.37 -5.77 8.16
C ALA A 208 14.07 -6.28 6.76
N LEU A 209 12.84 -6.74 6.57
CA LEU A 209 12.41 -7.31 5.31
C LEU A 209 12.34 -6.25 4.21
N PHE A 210 11.73 -5.10 4.50
CA PHE A 210 11.57 -4.05 3.50
C PHE A 210 12.87 -3.29 3.21
N GLU A 211 13.80 -3.19 4.18
CA GLU A 211 15.17 -2.78 3.90
C GLU A 211 15.83 -3.70 2.87
N ALA A 212 15.73 -5.03 3.08
CA ALA A 212 16.33 -6.01 2.18
C ALA A 212 15.71 -5.95 0.77
N ILE A 213 14.37 -5.91 0.66
CA ILE A 213 13.68 -5.81 -0.64
C ILE A 213 14.09 -4.52 -1.36
N SER A 214 14.11 -3.38 -0.67
CA SER A 214 14.49 -2.09 -1.24
C SER A 214 15.95 -2.10 -1.73
N TYR A 215 16.86 -2.59 -0.90
CA TYR A 215 18.27 -2.71 -1.26
C TYR A 215 18.48 -3.56 -2.53
N PHE A 216 17.91 -4.77 -2.56
CA PHE A 216 18.05 -5.69 -3.68
C PHE A 216 17.35 -5.18 -4.96
N ALA A 217 16.22 -4.49 -4.82
CA ALA A 217 15.50 -3.92 -5.95
C ALA A 217 16.26 -2.75 -6.58
N ILE A 218 16.83 -1.86 -5.78
CA ILE A 218 17.66 -0.75 -6.24
C ILE A 218 18.95 -1.28 -6.87
N GLU A 219 19.62 -2.24 -6.20
CA GLU A 219 20.83 -2.91 -6.74
C GLU A 219 20.54 -3.53 -8.11
N ALA A 220 19.44 -4.28 -8.24
CA ALA A 220 19.07 -4.95 -9.49
C ALA A 220 18.78 -3.96 -10.62
N SER A 221 18.09 -2.84 -10.35
CA SER A 221 17.84 -1.81 -11.35
C SER A 221 19.11 -1.07 -11.76
N ALA A 222 20.04 -0.85 -10.82
CA ALA A 222 21.35 -0.27 -11.13
C ALA A 222 22.22 -1.24 -11.95
N ASP A 223 22.18 -2.55 -11.67
CA ASP A 223 22.84 -3.58 -12.48
C ASP A 223 22.29 -3.62 -13.91
N LEU A 224 20.97 -3.56 -14.06
CA LEU A 224 20.34 -3.50 -15.37
C LEU A 224 20.71 -2.23 -16.14
N ALA A 225 20.92 -1.11 -15.47
CA ALA A 225 21.38 0.11 -16.12
C ALA A 225 22.79 -0.02 -16.66
N GLN A 226 23.66 -0.76 -15.99
CA GLN A 226 25.00 -1.07 -16.52
C GLN A 226 24.96 -1.99 -17.75
N GLU A 227 23.99 -2.89 -17.80
CA GLU A 227 23.81 -3.83 -18.90
C GLU A 227 23.06 -3.23 -20.09
N LEU A 228 21.98 -2.48 -19.86
CA LEU A 228 21.01 -2.04 -20.86
C LEU A 228 20.90 -0.51 -21.02
N GLY A 229 21.66 0.25 -20.25
CA GLY A 229 21.58 1.71 -20.17
C GLY A 229 20.54 2.20 -19.18
N SER A 230 20.73 3.42 -18.69
CA SER A 230 19.80 4.11 -17.80
C SER A 230 18.49 4.46 -18.51
N TYR A 231 17.41 4.66 -17.74
CA TYR A 231 16.17 5.21 -18.33
C TYR A 231 16.41 6.65 -18.86
N PRO A 232 15.75 7.06 -19.96
CA PRO A 232 16.10 8.30 -20.67
C PRO A 232 16.07 9.58 -19.84
N SER A 233 15.20 9.68 -18.83
CA SER A 233 15.10 10.85 -17.95
C SER A 233 15.86 10.67 -16.62
N PHE A 234 16.93 9.92 -16.60
CA PHE A 234 17.72 9.65 -15.38
C PHE A 234 18.43 10.90 -14.84
N GLU A 235 19.04 11.69 -15.72
CA GLU A 235 19.81 12.87 -15.33
C GLU A 235 18.91 13.92 -14.65
N GLY A 236 19.37 14.45 -13.51
CA GLY A 236 18.62 15.36 -12.66
C GLY A 236 17.70 14.69 -11.66
N SER A 237 17.49 13.38 -11.76
CA SER A 237 16.67 12.62 -10.79
C SER A 237 17.34 12.57 -9.39
N LYS A 238 16.57 12.24 -8.36
CA LYS A 238 17.14 11.95 -7.03
C LYS A 238 18.14 10.80 -7.09
N TRP A 239 17.92 9.82 -7.98
CA TRP A 239 18.85 8.72 -8.19
C TRP A 239 20.22 9.21 -8.70
N SER A 240 20.26 10.10 -9.70
CA SER A 240 21.52 10.65 -10.23
C SER A 240 22.28 11.48 -9.19
N GLN A 241 21.56 12.00 -8.21
CA GLN A 241 22.12 12.72 -7.05
C GLN A 241 22.52 11.76 -5.91
N GLY A 242 22.25 10.47 -6.03
CA GLY A 242 22.47 9.49 -4.98
C GLY A 242 21.49 9.57 -3.80
N ILE A 243 20.33 10.20 -3.99
CA ILE A 243 19.29 10.31 -2.96
C ILE A 243 18.37 9.10 -3.06
N LEU A 244 18.35 8.29 -2.01
CA LEU A 244 17.61 7.02 -1.92
C LEU A 244 16.27 7.23 -1.18
N PRO A 245 15.30 6.31 -1.28
CA PRO A 245 14.01 6.45 -0.60
C PRO A 245 14.12 6.72 0.90
N ILE A 246 15.07 6.08 1.58
CA ILE A 246 15.29 6.25 3.01
C ILE A 246 15.77 7.67 3.38
N ASP A 247 16.53 8.32 2.50
CA ASP A 247 17.03 9.68 2.75
C ASP A 247 15.91 10.73 2.75
N THR A 248 14.82 10.44 2.03
CA THR A 248 13.65 11.31 1.90
C THR A 248 12.52 10.96 2.88
N ALA A 249 12.71 9.93 3.72
CA ALA A 249 11.69 9.53 4.70
C ALA A 249 11.36 10.68 5.66
N LYS A 250 10.06 10.84 5.96
CA LYS A 250 9.59 11.88 6.90
C LYS A 250 10.25 11.70 8.26
N LYS A 251 10.80 12.77 8.78
CA LYS A 251 11.46 12.78 10.09
C LYS A 251 10.45 13.13 11.19
N MET A 252 10.57 12.44 12.31
CA MET A 252 9.85 12.72 13.54
C MET A 252 10.52 13.90 14.29
N GLU A 253 9.98 14.27 15.44
CA GLU A 253 10.50 15.36 16.28
C GLU A 253 11.96 15.18 16.71
N ASP A 254 12.40 13.92 16.84
CA ASP A 254 13.80 13.55 17.14
C ASP A 254 14.75 13.64 15.93
N GLY A 255 14.27 14.11 14.79
CA GLY A 255 15.02 14.24 13.54
C GLY A 255 15.26 12.93 12.79
N LYS A 256 14.70 11.81 13.23
CA LYS A 256 14.83 10.48 12.61
C LYS A 256 13.54 10.02 11.97
N PRO A 257 13.59 9.11 10.99
CA PRO A 257 12.40 8.44 10.48
C PRO A 257 11.68 7.66 11.59
N PHE A 258 10.38 7.49 11.45
CA PHE A 258 9.66 6.60 12.35
C PHE A 258 10.31 5.20 12.38
N PHE A 259 10.59 4.69 13.58
CA PHE A 259 11.21 3.39 13.79
C PHE A 259 12.61 3.28 13.13
N ASP A 260 13.52 4.21 13.44
CA ASP A 260 14.89 4.21 12.93
C ASP A 260 15.75 3.13 13.58
N ARG A 261 16.45 2.34 12.77
CA ARG A 261 17.36 1.26 13.19
C ARG A 261 18.67 1.28 12.40
N PRO A 262 19.74 0.66 12.93
CA PRO A 262 20.97 0.48 12.18
C PRO A 262 20.74 -0.25 10.87
N ARG A 263 21.36 0.21 9.81
CA ARG A 263 21.29 -0.38 8.47
C ARG A 263 22.03 -1.70 8.43
N ARG A 264 21.47 -2.67 7.67
CA ARG A 264 22.01 -4.04 7.55
C ARG A 264 22.88 -4.24 6.32
N PHE A 265 22.77 -3.34 5.34
CA PHE A 265 23.46 -3.42 4.05
C PHE A 265 24.36 -2.21 3.85
N ASP A 266 25.30 -2.31 2.90
CA ASP A 266 26.18 -1.21 2.53
C ASP A 266 25.45 -0.23 1.59
N TRP A 267 24.67 0.66 2.20
CA TRP A 267 23.91 1.69 1.49
C TRP A 267 24.81 2.73 0.80
N GLU A 268 26.03 2.97 1.30
CA GLU A 268 26.94 3.92 0.67
C GLU A 268 27.53 3.36 -0.62
N ALA A 269 27.92 2.09 -0.64
CA ALA A 269 28.35 1.42 -1.89
C ALA A 269 27.21 1.38 -2.92
N LEU A 270 25.96 1.14 -2.47
CA LEU A 270 24.79 1.18 -3.34
C LEU A 270 24.53 2.60 -3.88
N ARG A 271 24.67 3.63 -3.07
CA ARG A 271 24.53 5.04 -3.48
C ARG A 271 25.49 5.40 -4.62
N GLU A 272 26.77 5.05 -4.49
CA GLU A 272 27.76 5.28 -5.53
C GLU A 272 27.48 4.51 -6.81
N LYS A 273 26.87 3.34 -6.70
CA LYS A 273 26.41 2.55 -7.85
C LYS A 273 25.22 3.21 -8.56
N VAL A 274 24.24 3.67 -7.80
CA VAL A 274 23.01 4.33 -8.30
C VAL A 274 23.32 5.63 -9.04
N LYS A 275 24.30 6.43 -8.58
CA LYS A 275 24.76 7.64 -9.28
C LYS A 275 25.26 7.36 -10.71
N LYS A 276 25.74 6.16 -10.98
CA LYS A 276 26.23 5.76 -12.31
C LYS A 276 25.11 5.38 -13.27
N GLY A 277 23.89 5.12 -12.76
CA GLY A 277 22.73 4.80 -13.58
C GLY A 277 21.69 3.96 -12.85
N MET A 278 20.44 4.18 -13.25
CA MET A 278 19.29 3.34 -12.88
C MET A 278 18.51 2.98 -14.14
N ARG A 279 18.03 1.75 -14.22
CA ARG A 279 17.19 1.29 -15.35
C ARG A 279 15.74 1.78 -15.23
N ASN A 280 15.26 1.97 -14.01
CA ASN A 280 13.87 2.29 -13.71
C ASN A 280 13.78 3.55 -12.84
N SER A 281 12.86 4.45 -13.18
CA SER A 281 12.63 5.70 -12.42
C SER A 281 12.01 5.46 -11.06
N ASN A 282 11.12 4.48 -10.98
CA ASN A 282 10.43 4.03 -9.77
C ASN A 282 10.46 2.51 -9.75
N ILE A 283 10.56 1.89 -8.58
CA ILE A 283 10.88 0.48 -8.45
C ILE A 283 9.87 -0.28 -7.60
N MET A 284 9.44 0.30 -6.47
CA MET A 284 8.58 -0.37 -5.49
C MET A 284 7.24 0.32 -5.33
N ALA A 285 6.17 -0.49 -5.39
CA ALA A 285 4.81 -0.13 -5.05
C ALA A 285 4.08 -1.37 -4.51
N ILE A 286 3.35 -1.24 -3.39
CA ILE A 286 2.65 -2.37 -2.79
C ILE A 286 1.19 -2.36 -3.21
N ALA A 287 0.89 -3.14 -4.24
CA ALA A 287 -0.47 -3.33 -4.78
C ALA A 287 -1.32 -4.25 -3.89
N PRO A 288 -2.66 -4.20 -3.96
CA PRO A 288 -3.54 -4.98 -3.08
C PRO A 288 -3.47 -6.50 -3.28
N THR A 289 -3.07 -6.98 -4.44
CA THR A 289 -2.96 -8.39 -4.85
C THR A 289 -4.22 -9.24 -4.67
N ALA A 290 -5.40 -8.62 -4.64
CA ALA A 290 -6.67 -9.25 -4.28
C ALA A 290 -7.04 -10.50 -5.11
N THR A 291 -6.61 -10.56 -6.37
CA THR A 291 -6.85 -11.71 -7.27
C THR A 291 -5.64 -12.64 -7.34
N ILE A 292 -4.44 -12.09 -7.55
CA ILE A 292 -3.24 -12.92 -7.74
C ILE A 292 -2.84 -13.68 -6.47
N SER A 293 -3.14 -13.15 -5.28
CA SER A 293 -2.91 -13.88 -4.02
C SER A 293 -3.80 -15.11 -3.90
N ASN A 294 -5.07 -15.02 -4.33
CA ASN A 294 -5.97 -16.17 -4.36
C ASN A 294 -5.49 -17.25 -5.33
N ILE A 295 -4.98 -16.86 -6.51
CA ILE A 295 -4.40 -17.79 -7.49
C ILE A 295 -3.14 -18.45 -6.92
N ALA A 296 -2.31 -17.69 -6.20
CA ALA A 296 -1.09 -18.17 -5.57
C ALA A 296 -1.34 -18.92 -4.24
N GLY A 297 -2.57 -18.94 -3.72
CA GLY A 297 -2.95 -19.60 -2.48
C GLY A 297 -2.30 -19.00 -1.23
N THR A 298 -2.15 -17.66 -1.17
CA THR A 298 -1.50 -16.93 -0.07
C THR A 298 -2.32 -15.72 0.36
N THR A 299 -1.91 -15.05 1.46
CA THR A 299 -2.58 -13.85 1.96
C THR A 299 -2.33 -12.63 1.07
N GLN A 300 -3.27 -11.67 1.08
CA GLN A 300 -3.17 -10.46 0.26
C GLN A 300 -2.08 -9.51 0.78
N CYS A 301 -1.35 -8.93 -0.12
CA CYS A 301 -0.28 -7.93 0.06
C CYS A 301 0.41 -7.95 1.45
N THR A 302 0.23 -6.91 2.26
CA THR A 302 0.76 -6.79 3.64
C THR A 302 -0.35 -6.74 4.68
N GLU A 303 -1.57 -7.17 4.31
CA GLU A 303 -2.75 -7.02 5.14
C GLU A 303 -2.97 -8.19 6.09
N VAL A 304 -3.58 -7.87 7.23
CA VAL A 304 -4.28 -8.85 8.07
C VAL A 304 -5.52 -9.30 7.31
N PRO A 305 -5.88 -10.59 7.33
CA PRO A 305 -7.09 -11.06 6.66
C PRO A 305 -8.34 -10.31 7.12
N PHE A 306 -9.18 -10.00 6.16
CA PHE A 306 -10.49 -9.40 6.44
C PHE A 306 -11.28 -10.23 7.46
N LEU A 307 -11.46 -11.52 7.17
CA LEU A 307 -11.95 -12.57 8.05
C LEU A 307 -11.11 -13.83 7.82
N LEU A 308 -10.94 -14.66 8.83
CA LEU A 308 -10.24 -15.94 8.71
C LEU A 308 -11.03 -16.97 7.89
N GLN A 309 -12.34 -16.81 7.84
CA GLN A 309 -13.26 -17.61 7.03
C GLN A 309 -14.39 -16.74 6.51
N PHE A 310 -14.69 -16.83 5.22
CA PHE A 310 -15.80 -16.13 4.59
C PHE A 310 -16.32 -16.86 3.37
N TYR A 311 -17.50 -16.47 2.90
CA TYR A 311 -18.07 -16.97 1.66
C TYR A 311 -17.87 -15.96 0.53
N LYS A 312 -17.30 -16.41 -0.58
CA LYS A 312 -17.12 -15.60 -1.78
C LYS A 312 -18.10 -16.04 -2.84
N THR A 313 -18.95 -15.13 -3.30
CA THR A 313 -19.91 -15.36 -4.38
C THR A 313 -19.36 -14.79 -5.67
N ASN A 314 -19.38 -15.56 -6.75
CA ASN A 314 -19.07 -15.13 -8.11
C ASN A 314 -20.02 -15.81 -9.11
N LEU A 315 -19.79 -15.62 -10.41
CA LEU A 315 -20.61 -16.26 -11.48
C LEU A 315 -20.58 -17.80 -11.46
N GLY A 316 -19.56 -18.38 -10.84
CA GLY A 316 -19.42 -19.86 -10.74
C GLY A 316 -20.03 -20.45 -9.47
N GLY A 317 -20.57 -19.61 -8.55
CA GLY A 317 -21.21 -20.09 -7.32
C GLY A 317 -20.72 -19.40 -6.04
N VAL A 318 -21.02 -20.03 -4.91
CA VAL A 318 -20.63 -19.59 -3.57
C VAL A 318 -19.53 -20.53 -3.06
N TYR A 319 -18.40 -19.94 -2.66
CA TYR A 319 -17.24 -20.69 -2.22
C TYR A 319 -16.87 -20.28 -0.78
N LYS A 320 -16.64 -21.27 0.07
CA LYS A 320 -16.04 -21.07 1.39
C LYS A 320 -14.55 -20.81 1.22
N VAL A 321 -14.05 -19.70 1.74
CA VAL A 321 -12.63 -19.35 1.72
C VAL A 321 -12.13 -19.36 3.15
N ILE A 322 -11.03 -20.08 3.39
CA ILE A 322 -10.27 -20.06 4.64
C ILE A 322 -8.94 -19.37 4.36
N ASP A 323 -8.57 -18.42 5.22
CA ASP A 323 -7.33 -17.68 5.03
C ASP A 323 -6.11 -18.60 5.12
N PRO A 324 -5.15 -18.49 4.19
CA PRO A 324 -3.97 -19.35 4.16
C PRO A 324 -3.11 -19.34 5.43
N SER A 325 -3.12 -18.25 6.20
CA SER A 325 -2.36 -18.14 7.45
C SER A 325 -2.75 -19.17 8.50
N VAL A 326 -4.00 -19.63 8.45
CA VAL A 326 -4.55 -20.65 9.37
C VAL A 326 -3.73 -21.96 9.32
N ARG A 327 -3.14 -22.30 8.15
CA ARG A 327 -2.35 -23.53 7.95
C ARG A 327 -1.06 -23.57 8.78
N HIS A 328 -0.56 -22.42 9.21
CA HIS A 328 0.78 -22.26 9.77
C HIS A 328 0.80 -21.91 11.26
N VAL A 329 -0.38 -21.75 11.85
CA VAL A 329 -0.49 -21.25 13.24
C VAL A 329 -0.10 -22.32 14.28
N GLY A 330 -0.18 -23.61 13.96
CA GLY A 330 0.03 -24.69 14.93
C GLY A 330 -0.90 -24.56 16.13
N THR A 331 -0.33 -24.45 17.33
CA THR A 331 -1.07 -24.20 18.58
C THR A 331 -1.11 -22.73 19.00
N ASN A 332 -0.48 -21.82 18.24
CA ASN A 332 -0.34 -20.40 18.56
C ASN A 332 -1.55 -19.58 18.06
N TYR A 333 -2.76 -20.00 18.40
CA TYR A 333 -4.02 -19.40 17.90
C TYR A 333 -4.15 -17.88 18.14
N HIS A 334 -3.41 -17.33 19.12
CA HIS A 334 -3.37 -15.87 19.38
C HIS A 334 -2.80 -15.07 18.21
N LEU A 335 -2.00 -15.71 17.33
CA LEU A 335 -1.45 -15.08 16.13
C LEU A 335 -2.51 -14.85 15.06
N LEU A 336 -3.63 -15.57 15.09
CA LEU A 336 -4.71 -15.40 14.14
C LEU A 336 -5.49 -14.13 14.49
N LYS A 337 -5.47 -13.18 13.56
CA LYS A 337 -6.13 -11.87 13.67
C LYS A 337 -7.08 -11.69 12.50
N GLU A 338 -8.11 -10.90 12.72
CA GLU A 338 -9.02 -10.39 11.70
C GLU A 338 -8.97 -8.87 11.71
N ALA A 339 -8.96 -8.25 10.54
CA ALA A 339 -8.62 -6.86 10.35
C ALA A 339 -9.51 -5.87 11.12
N PHE A 340 -10.79 -6.19 11.35
CA PHE A 340 -11.68 -5.34 12.17
C PHE A 340 -11.34 -5.33 13.66
N TYR A 341 -10.61 -6.34 14.14
CA TYR A 341 -10.32 -6.53 15.56
C TYR A 341 -8.87 -6.21 15.91
N VAL A 342 -8.06 -5.82 14.93
CA VAL A 342 -6.72 -5.27 15.12
C VAL A 342 -6.84 -3.77 15.43
N ASP A 343 -6.03 -3.27 16.36
CA ASP A 343 -5.88 -1.83 16.53
C ASP A 343 -5.29 -1.21 15.25
N GLN A 344 -6.06 -0.32 14.62
CA GLN A 344 -5.70 0.29 13.34
C GLN A 344 -4.41 1.10 13.40
N LEU A 345 -4.01 1.56 14.57
CA LEU A 345 -2.72 2.21 14.76
C LEU A 345 -1.53 1.26 14.53
N TRP A 346 -1.70 -0.06 14.73
CA TRP A 346 -0.67 -1.02 14.34
C TRP A 346 -0.55 -1.17 12.83
N ILE A 347 -1.66 -1.10 12.09
CA ILE A 347 -1.63 -1.06 10.63
C ILE A 347 -0.86 0.16 10.14
N ILE A 348 -1.14 1.35 10.72
CA ILE A 348 -0.43 2.60 10.39
C ILE A 348 1.06 2.52 10.76
N LYS A 349 1.41 2.02 11.95
CA LYS A 349 2.82 1.84 12.37
C LYS A 349 3.58 0.95 11.40
N ALA A 350 3.02 -0.23 11.08
CA ALA A 350 3.64 -1.17 10.15
C ALA A 350 3.76 -0.58 8.74
N ALA A 351 2.72 0.12 8.26
CA ALA A 351 2.76 0.82 6.98
C ALA A 351 3.84 1.92 6.96
N ALA A 352 4.00 2.68 8.04
CA ALA A 352 5.02 3.72 8.15
C ALA A 352 6.45 3.13 8.13
N VAL A 353 6.66 2.02 8.83
CA VAL A 353 7.96 1.30 8.81
C VAL A 353 8.32 0.85 7.40
N ARG A 354 7.34 0.34 6.64
CA ARG A 354 7.54 -0.06 5.24
C ARG A 354 7.75 1.14 4.32
N GLN A 355 6.95 2.21 4.50
CA GLN A 355 6.90 3.36 3.60
C GLN A 355 8.27 4.03 3.43
N LYS A 356 9.11 4.09 4.46
CA LYS A 356 10.44 4.72 4.35
C LYS A 356 11.36 4.05 3.33
N TRP A 357 11.13 2.76 3.02
CA TRP A 357 11.88 1.97 2.06
C TRP A 357 11.30 1.99 0.64
N ILE A 358 10.07 2.46 0.47
CA ILE A 358 9.30 2.40 -0.78
C ILE A 358 9.38 3.74 -1.50
N CYS A 359 9.78 3.74 -2.77
CA CYS A 359 9.87 4.96 -3.59
C CYS A 359 8.50 5.47 -4.04
N GLN A 360 7.53 4.60 -4.31
CA GLN A 360 6.14 4.98 -4.54
C GLN A 360 5.32 4.86 -3.25
N SER A 361 4.18 4.16 -3.25
CA SER A 361 3.33 4.01 -2.07
C SER A 361 2.86 2.57 -1.88
N GLN A 362 1.88 2.39 -1.01
CA GLN A 362 1.29 1.11 -0.67
C GLN A 362 -0.22 1.25 -0.47
N SER A 363 -0.99 0.30 -0.99
CA SER A 363 -2.43 0.21 -0.79
C SER A 363 -2.71 -0.24 0.63
N THR A 364 -2.99 0.72 1.51
CA THR A 364 -3.21 0.45 2.94
C THR A 364 -4.69 0.56 3.26
N ASN A 365 -5.38 -0.56 3.39
CA ASN A 365 -6.76 -0.60 3.87
C ASN A 365 -6.83 -0.36 5.38
N LEU A 366 -7.89 0.33 5.79
CA LEU A 366 -8.23 0.57 7.18
C LEU A 366 -9.64 0.02 7.47
N PHE A 367 -9.92 -0.29 8.73
CA PHE A 367 -11.12 -1.00 9.09
C PHE A 367 -11.83 -0.30 10.26
N ALA A 368 -13.10 0.02 10.07
CA ALA A 368 -13.95 0.62 11.07
C ALA A 368 -14.92 -0.43 11.60
N LYS A 369 -14.69 -0.93 12.82
CA LYS A 369 -15.64 -1.81 13.51
C LYS A 369 -16.86 -1.02 13.98
N GLN A 370 -17.92 -1.72 14.40
CA GLN A 370 -19.06 -1.08 15.05
C GLN A 370 -18.59 -0.27 16.27
N GLY A 371 -19.08 0.97 16.38
CA GLY A 371 -18.71 1.90 17.46
C GLY A 371 -17.46 2.74 17.19
N THR A 372 -16.78 2.57 16.05
CA THR A 372 -15.69 3.48 15.63
C THR A 372 -16.23 4.91 15.53
N THR A 373 -15.58 5.84 16.20
CA THR A 373 -16.01 7.26 16.27
C THR A 373 -15.26 8.12 15.27
N GLY A 374 -15.78 9.33 14.99
CA GLY A 374 -15.06 10.32 14.18
C GLY A 374 -13.71 10.74 14.78
N ARG A 375 -13.55 10.67 16.12
CA ARG A 375 -12.28 10.92 16.81
C ARG A 375 -11.27 9.81 16.54
N ASP A 376 -11.71 8.56 16.51
CA ASP A 376 -10.83 7.43 16.18
C ASP A 376 -10.31 7.54 14.75
N LEU A 377 -11.19 7.90 13.81
CA LEU A 377 -10.79 8.14 12.43
C LEU A 377 -9.81 9.31 12.30
N ASP A 378 -10.11 10.43 12.96
CA ASP A 378 -9.20 11.58 12.97
C ASP A 378 -7.81 11.19 13.48
N LEU A 379 -7.73 10.44 14.59
CA LEU A 379 -6.48 9.94 15.14
C LEU A 379 -5.73 9.06 14.14
N ILE A 380 -6.41 8.09 13.52
CA ILE A 380 -5.81 7.15 12.56
C ILE A 380 -5.18 7.90 11.38
N TYR A 381 -5.92 8.81 10.74
CA TYR A 381 -5.44 9.54 9.57
C TYR A 381 -4.41 10.62 9.91
N THR A 382 -4.51 11.23 11.08
CA THR A 382 -3.48 12.15 11.60
C THR A 382 -2.16 11.42 11.85
N GLU A 383 -2.21 10.24 12.46
CA GLU A 383 -1.02 9.41 12.65
C GLU A 383 -0.43 8.88 11.34
N ALA A 384 -1.28 8.55 10.35
CA ALA A 384 -0.81 8.19 9.02
C ALA A 384 0.00 9.33 8.36
N HIS A 385 -0.55 10.55 8.39
CA HIS A 385 0.15 11.75 7.91
C HIS A 385 1.44 12.01 8.69
N ARG A 386 1.35 12.01 10.04
CA ARG A 386 2.48 12.32 10.92
C ARG A 386 3.66 11.34 10.72
N LYS A 387 3.36 10.06 10.50
CA LYS A 387 4.38 9.01 10.28
C LYS A 387 4.86 8.89 8.83
N GLY A 388 4.41 9.77 7.93
CA GLY A 388 4.92 9.86 6.57
C GLY A 388 4.39 8.80 5.59
N LEU A 389 3.15 8.34 5.76
CA LEU A 389 2.46 7.64 4.71
C LEU A 389 2.17 8.61 3.55
N LYS A 390 2.30 8.12 2.32
CA LYS A 390 1.92 8.90 1.13
C LYS A 390 0.43 8.75 0.82
N THR A 391 -0.13 7.56 1.05
CA THR A 391 -1.52 7.24 0.72
C THR A 391 -2.13 6.30 1.75
N THR A 392 -3.46 6.33 1.84
CA THR A 392 -4.30 5.27 2.39
C THR A 392 -5.29 4.81 1.32
N TYR A 393 -5.92 3.65 1.51
CA TYR A 393 -6.86 3.08 0.55
C TYR A 393 -8.28 3.07 1.12
N TYR A 394 -9.02 1.99 1.01
CA TYR A 394 -10.39 1.92 1.55
C TYR A 394 -10.41 2.02 3.07
N LEU A 395 -11.43 2.73 3.56
CA LEU A 395 -11.96 2.49 4.90
C LEU A 395 -13.12 1.49 4.78
N ARG A 396 -12.94 0.30 5.30
CA ARG A 396 -13.95 -0.76 5.26
C ARG A 396 -14.77 -0.73 6.56
N GLY A 397 -16.06 -0.41 6.45
CA GLY A 397 -16.99 -0.48 7.59
C GLY A 397 -17.47 -1.92 7.82
N GLN A 398 -17.55 -2.32 9.09
CA GLN A 398 -18.17 -3.59 9.46
C GLN A 398 -19.68 -3.49 9.25
N SER A 399 -20.23 -4.36 8.40
CA SER A 399 -21.69 -4.45 8.21
C SER A 399 -22.37 -4.98 9.51
N ALA A 400 -23.59 -4.55 9.74
CA ALA A 400 -24.42 -5.10 10.82
C ALA A 400 -24.97 -6.50 10.54
N THR A 401 -24.70 -7.05 9.34
CA THR A 401 -25.13 -8.39 8.95
C THR A 401 -24.22 -9.48 9.52
N LYS A 402 -24.75 -10.70 9.68
CA LYS A 402 -23.99 -11.87 10.17
C LYS A 402 -22.75 -12.21 9.32
N ASP A 403 -22.75 -11.80 8.04
CA ASP A 403 -21.65 -12.10 7.10
C ASP A 403 -20.33 -11.37 7.41
N SER A 404 -20.36 -10.38 8.32
CA SER A 404 -19.18 -9.66 8.79
C SER A 404 -18.84 -9.95 10.26
N ALA A 405 -19.53 -10.92 10.89
CA ALA A 405 -19.16 -11.38 12.24
C ALA A 405 -17.85 -12.18 12.20
N SER A 406 -17.06 -12.09 13.26
CA SER A 406 -15.84 -12.87 13.40
C SER A 406 -16.15 -14.36 13.34
N ALA A 407 -15.43 -15.08 12.50
CA ALA A 407 -15.43 -16.53 12.44
C ALA A 407 -14.22 -17.14 13.18
N LYS A 408 -13.45 -16.33 13.90
CA LYS A 408 -12.20 -16.73 14.55
C LYS A 408 -12.38 -17.89 15.51
N ASP A 409 -13.38 -17.83 16.36
CA ASP A 409 -13.63 -18.88 17.37
C ASP A 409 -14.04 -20.19 16.71
N ASP A 410 -14.90 -20.14 15.69
CA ASP A 410 -15.29 -21.34 14.90
C ASP A 410 -14.09 -21.98 14.20
N VAL A 411 -13.19 -21.16 13.65
CA VAL A 411 -11.95 -21.64 13.00
C VAL A 411 -11.04 -22.28 14.03
N ILE A 412 -10.85 -21.66 15.19
CA ILE A 412 -10.01 -22.21 16.28
C ILE A 412 -10.57 -23.53 16.81
N GLU A 413 -11.86 -23.63 17.02
CA GLU A 413 -12.51 -24.88 17.47
C GLU A 413 -12.35 -26.01 16.43
N ALA A 414 -12.52 -25.69 15.14
CA ALA A 414 -12.30 -26.64 14.06
C ALA A 414 -10.83 -27.11 14.02
N LEU A 415 -9.86 -26.21 14.21
CA LEU A 415 -8.44 -26.55 14.28
C LEU A 415 -8.11 -27.45 15.48
N LYS A 416 -8.62 -27.13 16.68
CA LYS A 416 -8.43 -27.95 17.87
C LYS A 416 -9.00 -29.36 17.68
N SER A 417 -10.20 -29.46 17.10
CA SER A 417 -10.84 -30.73 16.80
C SER A 417 -10.02 -31.57 15.82
N ALA A 418 -9.51 -30.99 14.74
CA ALA A 418 -8.68 -31.68 13.75
C ALA A 418 -7.37 -32.18 14.37
N VAL A 419 -6.69 -31.38 15.17
CA VAL A 419 -5.47 -31.75 15.89
C VAL A 419 -5.73 -32.89 16.87
N ALA A 420 -6.84 -32.83 17.62
CA ALA A 420 -7.24 -33.92 18.56
C ALA A 420 -7.53 -35.24 17.85
N GLN A 421 -7.92 -35.21 16.59
CA GLN A 421 -8.17 -36.40 15.76
C GLN A 421 -6.91 -36.92 15.03
N GLY A 422 -5.75 -36.31 15.27
CA GLY A 422 -4.49 -36.69 14.63
C GLY A 422 -4.41 -36.35 13.15
N ALA A 423 -5.33 -35.50 12.64
CA ALA A 423 -5.31 -35.02 11.27
C ALA A 423 -4.28 -33.89 11.12
N THR A 424 -3.55 -33.86 10.02
CA THR A 424 -2.77 -32.70 9.64
C THR A 424 -3.72 -31.59 9.14
N LEU A 425 -3.33 -30.36 9.27
CA LEU A 425 -4.15 -29.21 8.79
C LEU A 425 -4.45 -29.31 7.29
N SER A 426 -3.54 -29.91 6.50
CA SER A 426 -3.75 -30.23 5.09
C SER A 426 -4.85 -31.29 4.86
N ASP A 427 -4.99 -32.24 5.76
CA ASP A 427 -6.04 -33.29 5.66
C ASP A 427 -7.42 -32.73 6.03
N ALA A 428 -7.48 -31.83 7.01
CA ALA A 428 -8.72 -31.11 7.37
C ALA A 428 -9.23 -30.22 6.24
N GLU A 429 -8.34 -29.57 5.49
CA GLU A 429 -8.68 -28.80 4.30
C GLU A 429 -9.10 -29.69 3.13
N ALA A 430 -8.40 -30.77 2.88
CA ALA A 430 -8.75 -31.77 1.85
C ALA A 430 -10.12 -32.38 2.11
N HIS A 431 -10.43 -32.69 3.40
CA HIS A 431 -11.75 -33.19 3.80
C HIS A 431 -12.88 -32.16 3.69
N GLN A 432 -12.59 -30.87 3.94
CA GLN A 432 -13.55 -29.79 3.75
C GLN A 432 -13.71 -29.42 2.27
N GLN A 433 -12.65 -29.49 1.46
CA GLN A 433 -12.73 -29.33 0.00
C GLN A 433 -13.43 -30.50 -0.69
N ALA A 434 -13.28 -31.73 -0.18
CA ALA A 434 -13.98 -32.91 -0.72
C ALA A 434 -15.49 -32.88 -0.43
N LYS A 435 -15.95 -32.06 0.53
CA LYS A 435 -17.40 -31.79 0.75
C LYS A 435 -17.94 -30.62 -0.09
N LEU A 436 -17.09 -29.94 -0.83
CA LEU A 436 -17.51 -28.98 -1.84
C LEU A 436 -17.98 -29.75 -3.07
N CYS A 437 -19.20 -29.48 -3.49
CA CYS A 437 -19.87 -30.08 -4.64
C CYS A 437 -18.92 -30.54 -5.73
N SER A 438 -18.90 -31.82 -6.00
CA SER A 438 -18.50 -32.35 -7.30
C SER A 438 -19.48 -31.78 -8.32
N ILE A 439 -19.00 -30.96 -9.29
CA ILE A 439 -19.77 -30.41 -10.40
C ILE A 439 -20.46 -31.56 -11.21
N PHE A 440 -20.13 -32.83 -10.92
CA PHE A 440 -20.60 -34.04 -11.58
C PHE A 440 -21.61 -34.85 -10.74
N GLU A 441 -21.98 -34.40 -9.53
CA GLU A 441 -23.04 -35.05 -8.76
C GLU A 441 -24.38 -34.33 -8.94
N PRO A 442 -25.34 -34.93 -9.67
CA PRO A 442 -26.63 -34.28 -10.01
C PRO A 442 -27.55 -34.03 -8.81
N ASP A 443 -27.27 -34.62 -7.64
CA ASP A 443 -28.14 -34.60 -6.44
C ASP A 443 -27.51 -33.83 -5.25
N CYS A 444 -26.60 -32.89 -5.50
CA CYS A 444 -25.97 -32.10 -4.44
C CYS A 444 -26.95 -31.09 -3.85
N GLU A 445 -27.42 -31.31 -2.62
CA GLU A 445 -28.34 -30.44 -1.88
C GLU A 445 -27.82 -29.03 -1.65
N SER A 446 -26.52 -28.77 -1.84
CA SER A 446 -25.90 -27.44 -1.70
C SER A 446 -26.01 -26.57 -2.96
N CYS A 447 -26.53 -27.11 -4.06
CA CYS A 447 -26.68 -26.42 -5.35
C CYS A 447 -28.15 -26.19 -5.74
N GLN A 448 -29.12 -26.48 -4.87
CA GLN A 448 -30.54 -26.18 -5.09
C GLN A 448 -30.97 -24.85 -4.51
#